data_95ae3cb73a4b22b240121963eea27497
#
_entry.id   95ae3cb73a4b22b240121963eea27497
#
_cell.length_a   1.000
_cell.length_b   1.000
_cell.length_c   1.000
_cell.angle_alpha   90.00
_cell.angle_beta   90.00
_cell.angle_gamma   90.00
#
_symmetry.space_group_name_H-M   'P 1'
#
loop_
_entity.id
_entity.type
_entity.pdbx_description
1 polymer ?
#
loop_
_entity_poly.entity_id
_entity_poly.type
_entity_poly.pdbx_seq_one_letter_code
_entity_poly.pdbx_strand_id
1 'polypeptide(L)'
;MQLDTARQQFFAEKNALSQAEIVMQTAEKAYQKTYEKYRAMLKEKSVSDMAARALLAFSELKQNLYAKYISQVEKAFSRNFHNLISKTDLIDGIYIDSAFEVIAYKMQEVDIAHVFKEIQEYGEEYVLTNIGERAYKIIKDSSFSDGKITVPIKVEQHFSAGEQQIFVMSLYQSLTEIRTSELPFVIDTPLARIDSEHRRNIIDHFFSQLPGQVIILSTDEEINNEGIAVLSPKISDVYLIEHQEDGTTSVSRGVYFKEVIA
;
A
#
# COMPACT_ATOMS: atom_id res chain seq x y z
N MET A 1 21.14 50.03 -84.31
CA MET A 1 20.46 50.74 -83.22
C MET A 1 19.23 49.97 -82.63
N GLN A 2 18.15 49.68 -83.42
CA GLN A 2 17.01 48.93 -82.90
C GLN A 2 17.36 47.51 -82.46
N LEU A 3 18.25 46.80 -83.14
CA LEU A 3 18.67 45.43 -82.84
C LEU A 3 19.49 45.35 -81.55
N ASP A 4 20.30 46.37 -81.26
CA ASP A 4 21.13 46.39 -80.06
C ASP A 4 20.29 46.71 -78.82
N THR A 5 19.28 47.51 -78.93
CA THR A 5 18.33 47.81 -77.86
C THR A 5 17.49 46.58 -77.55
N ALA A 6 17.04 45.83 -78.55
CA ALA A 6 16.30 44.58 -78.37
C ALA A 6 17.17 43.45 -77.66
N ARG A 7 18.45 43.39 -78.07
CA ARG A 7 19.40 42.46 -77.40
C ARG A 7 19.63 42.84 -75.91
N GLN A 8 19.80 44.09 -75.63
CA GLN A 8 19.97 44.57 -74.23
C GLN A 8 18.74 44.31 -73.40
N GLN A 9 17.54 44.54 -73.93
CA GLN A 9 16.29 44.15 -73.26
C GLN A 9 16.16 42.65 -72.99
N PHE A 10 16.47 41.86 -73.99
CA PHE A 10 16.46 40.40 -73.87
C PHE A 10 17.42 39.91 -72.77
N PHE A 11 18.64 40.44 -72.70
CA PHE A 11 19.57 40.02 -71.65
C PHE A 11 19.16 40.55 -70.27
N ALA A 12 18.54 41.72 -70.17
CA ALA A 12 18.00 42.21 -68.89
C ALA A 12 16.85 41.37 -68.39
N GLU A 13 15.90 40.98 -69.26
CA GLU A 13 14.78 40.10 -68.92
C GLU A 13 15.25 38.68 -68.55
N LYS A 14 16.24 38.16 -69.27
CA LYS A 14 16.83 36.85 -68.92
C LYS A 14 17.52 36.85 -67.59
N ASN A 15 18.24 37.93 -67.24
CA ASN A 15 18.84 38.07 -65.95
C ASN A 15 17.82 38.26 -64.83
N ALA A 16 16.75 38.99 -65.06
CA ALA A 16 15.63 39.16 -64.12
C ALA A 16 14.92 37.86 -63.89
N LEU A 17 14.68 37.03 -64.91
CA LEU A 17 14.11 35.70 -64.79
C LEU A 17 15.00 34.82 -63.95
N SER A 18 16.31 34.76 -64.24
CA SER A 18 17.26 33.95 -63.50
C SER A 18 17.32 34.36 -62.02
N GLN A 19 17.25 35.63 -61.69
CA GLN A 19 17.20 36.14 -60.33
C GLN A 19 15.88 35.72 -59.62
N ALA A 20 14.75 35.82 -60.32
CA ALA A 20 13.46 35.41 -59.81
C ALA A 20 13.42 33.91 -59.52
N GLU A 21 14.01 33.07 -60.38
CA GLU A 21 14.15 31.63 -60.14
C GLU A 21 14.98 31.30 -58.88
N ILE A 22 16.10 32.02 -58.69
CA ILE A 22 16.93 31.84 -57.45
C ILE A 22 16.16 32.27 -56.23
N VAL A 23 15.43 33.37 -56.25
CA VAL A 23 14.60 33.83 -55.13
C VAL A 23 13.50 32.84 -54.83
N MET A 24 12.81 32.32 -55.86
CA MET A 24 11.78 31.31 -55.72
C MET A 24 12.34 30.01 -55.08
N GLN A 25 13.47 29.50 -55.57
CA GLN A 25 14.10 28.30 -55.00
C GLN A 25 14.53 28.52 -53.55
N THR A 26 15.02 29.71 -53.19
CA THR A 26 15.42 30.06 -51.85
C THR A 26 14.21 30.13 -50.92
N ALA A 27 13.11 30.74 -51.37
CA ALA A 27 11.85 30.78 -50.64
C ALA A 27 11.24 29.41 -50.42
N GLU A 28 11.28 28.53 -51.41
CA GLU A 28 10.79 27.19 -51.35
C GLU A 28 11.59 26.34 -50.32
N LYS A 29 12.91 26.43 -50.36
CA LYS A 29 13.77 25.79 -49.35
C LYS A 29 13.49 26.29 -47.92
N ALA A 30 13.30 27.60 -47.74
CA ALA A 30 12.96 28.21 -46.47
C ALA A 30 11.58 27.73 -45.96
N TYR A 31 10.59 27.65 -46.86
CA TYR A 31 9.26 27.10 -46.56
C TYR A 31 9.34 25.64 -46.11
N GLN A 32 10.01 24.78 -46.86
CA GLN A 32 10.17 23.38 -46.53
C GLN A 32 10.82 23.19 -45.14
N LYS A 33 11.89 23.89 -44.86
CA LYS A 33 12.56 23.87 -43.56
C LYS A 33 11.64 24.30 -42.40
N THR A 34 10.83 25.35 -42.64
CA THR A 34 9.87 25.84 -41.63
C THR A 34 8.73 24.87 -41.42
N TYR A 35 8.22 24.25 -42.51
CA TYR A 35 7.17 23.24 -42.44
C TYR A 35 7.61 21.96 -41.70
N GLU A 36 8.84 21.50 -41.92
CA GLU A 36 9.41 20.38 -41.22
C GLU A 36 9.52 20.64 -39.70
N LYS A 37 10.01 21.85 -39.32
CA LYS A 37 10.04 22.29 -37.93
C LYS A 37 8.64 22.29 -37.30
N TYR A 38 7.66 22.84 -37.99
CA TYR A 38 6.28 22.86 -37.51
C TYR A 38 5.70 21.47 -37.30
N ARG A 39 5.93 20.54 -38.25
CA ARG A 39 5.52 19.14 -38.11
C ARG A 39 6.19 18.45 -36.91
N ALA A 40 7.48 18.70 -36.72
CA ALA A 40 8.21 18.16 -35.57
C ALA A 40 7.61 18.67 -34.23
N MET A 41 7.33 19.97 -34.11
CA MET A 41 6.69 20.57 -32.94
C MET A 41 5.30 20.01 -32.68
N LEU A 42 4.48 19.80 -33.70
CA LEU A 42 3.15 19.18 -33.56
C LEU A 42 3.24 17.75 -33.05
N LYS A 43 4.20 16.96 -33.54
CA LYS A 43 4.44 15.61 -33.10
C LYS A 43 4.90 15.57 -31.63
N GLU A 44 5.83 16.46 -31.26
CA GLU A 44 6.33 16.56 -29.89
C GLU A 44 5.22 16.96 -28.91
N LYS A 45 4.38 17.94 -29.25
CA LYS A 45 3.22 18.34 -28.48
C LYS A 45 2.23 17.19 -28.30
N SER A 46 1.92 16.44 -29.36
CA SER A 46 1.02 15.30 -29.30
C SER A 46 1.56 14.19 -28.39
N VAL A 47 2.87 13.92 -28.41
CA VAL A 47 3.51 12.94 -27.53
C VAL A 47 3.46 13.42 -26.07
N SER A 48 3.74 14.71 -25.82
CA SER A 48 3.64 15.30 -24.49
C SER A 48 2.23 15.23 -23.91
N ASP A 49 1.21 15.58 -24.70
CA ASP A 49 -0.20 15.50 -24.28
C ASP A 49 -0.65 14.04 -24.00
N MET A 50 -0.14 13.07 -24.77
CA MET A 50 -0.39 11.64 -24.53
C MET A 50 0.29 11.17 -23.25
N ALA A 51 1.55 11.55 -23.02
CA ALA A 51 2.27 11.22 -21.80
C ALA A 51 1.60 11.79 -20.55
N ALA A 52 1.15 13.06 -20.60
CA ALA A 52 0.42 13.68 -19.49
C ALA A 52 -0.89 12.93 -19.16
N ARG A 53 -1.67 12.55 -20.19
CA ARG A 53 -2.90 11.75 -19.98
C ARG A 53 -2.60 10.36 -19.44
N ALA A 54 -1.53 9.72 -19.91
CA ALA A 54 -1.11 8.43 -19.38
C ALA A 54 -0.70 8.52 -17.90
N LEU A 55 0.04 9.55 -17.50
CA LEU A 55 0.41 9.79 -16.11
C LEU A 55 -0.80 9.99 -15.21
N LEU A 56 -1.80 10.75 -15.64
CA LEU A 56 -3.06 10.92 -14.91
C LEU A 56 -3.80 9.60 -14.76
N ALA A 57 -3.95 8.84 -15.84
CA ALA A 57 -4.61 7.54 -15.79
C ALA A 57 -3.89 6.54 -14.88
N PHE A 58 -2.55 6.51 -14.89
CA PHE A 58 -1.76 5.68 -13.96
C PHE A 58 -1.91 6.15 -12.51
N SER A 59 -1.97 7.45 -12.27
CA SER A 59 -2.20 7.99 -10.92
C SER A 59 -3.57 7.58 -10.38
N GLU A 60 -4.62 7.70 -11.18
CA GLU A 60 -5.97 7.27 -10.81
C GLU A 60 -6.06 5.75 -10.59
N LEU A 61 -5.45 4.96 -11.47
CA LEU A 61 -5.38 3.50 -11.31
C LEU A 61 -4.67 3.13 -10.00
N LYS A 62 -3.53 3.77 -9.72
CA LYS A 62 -2.78 3.56 -8.49
C LYS A 62 -3.62 3.86 -7.25
N GLN A 63 -4.32 5.02 -7.23
CA GLN A 63 -5.20 5.40 -6.12
C GLN A 63 -6.34 4.40 -5.91
N ASN A 64 -7.00 3.97 -6.99
CA ASN A 64 -8.09 3.01 -6.94
C ASN A 64 -7.62 1.63 -6.43
N LEU A 65 -6.44 1.17 -6.88
CA LEU A 65 -5.85 -0.07 -6.39
C LEU A 65 -5.50 0.02 -4.91
N TYR A 66 -4.88 1.11 -4.47
CA TYR A 66 -4.57 1.31 -3.05
C TYR A 66 -5.83 1.33 -2.19
N ALA A 67 -6.84 2.11 -2.55
CA ALA A 67 -8.10 2.16 -1.81
C ALA A 67 -8.75 0.78 -1.70
N LYS A 68 -8.74 -0.01 -2.78
CA LYS A 68 -9.26 -1.38 -2.79
C LYS A 68 -8.49 -2.29 -1.83
N TYR A 69 -7.15 -2.31 -1.92
CA TYR A 69 -6.32 -3.19 -1.09
C TYR A 69 -6.35 -2.78 0.38
N ILE A 70 -6.28 -1.49 0.69
CA ILE A 70 -6.42 -0.97 2.06
C ILE A 70 -7.74 -1.43 2.67
N SER A 71 -8.88 -1.25 1.98
CA SER A 71 -10.17 -1.70 2.48
C SER A 71 -10.24 -3.21 2.72
N GLN A 72 -9.55 -4.01 1.90
CA GLN A 72 -9.48 -5.46 2.11
C GLN A 72 -8.64 -5.81 3.34
N VAL A 73 -7.48 -5.16 3.54
CA VAL A 73 -6.64 -5.33 4.74
C VAL A 73 -7.41 -4.98 5.99
N GLU A 74 -8.09 -3.84 6.03
CA GLU A 74 -8.85 -3.36 7.18
C GLU A 74 -9.96 -4.36 7.59
N LYS A 75 -10.70 -4.88 6.61
CA LYS A 75 -11.76 -5.88 6.85
C LYS A 75 -11.19 -7.23 7.33
N ALA A 76 -10.11 -7.69 6.69
CA ALA A 76 -9.43 -8.91 7.09
C ALA A 76 -8.85 -8.78 8.49
N PHE A 77 -8.24 -7.63 8.81
CA PHE A 77 -7.69 -7.37 10.13
C PHE A 77 -8.75 -7.45 11.24
N SER A 78 -9.88 -6.77 11.08
CA SER A 78 -10.95 -6.81 12.09
C SER A 78 -11.40 -8.24 12.37
N ARG A 79 -11.60 -9.05 11.34
CA ARG A 79 -11.93 -10.48 11.51
C ARG A 79 -10.82 -11.26 12.20
N ASN A 80 -9.57 -11.13 11.73
CA ASN A 80 -8.43 -11.90 12.25
C ASN A 80 -8.11 -11.51 13.68
N PHE A 81 -8.13 -10.22 14.00
CA PHE A 81 -7.89 -9.73 15.35
C PHE A 81 -8.92 -10.26 16.35
N HIS A 82 -10.23 -10.23 16.02
CA HIS A 82 -11.27 -10.76 16.88
C HIS A 82 -11.18 -12.30 17.07
N ASN A 83 -10.63 -13.03 16.10
CA ASN A 83 -10.39 -14.46 16.24
C ASN A 83 -9.22 -14.79 17.17
N LEU A 84 -8.24 -13.90 17.28
CA LEU A 84 -7.03 -14.15 18.06
C LEU A 84 -7.11 -13.59 19.48
N ILE A 85 -7.88 -12.52 19.68
CA ILE A 85 -7.98 -11.85 20.99
C ILE A 85 -9.21 -12.33 21.75
N SER A 86 -9.03 -12.57 23.04
CA SER A 86 -10.15 -12.98 23.91
C SER A 86 -10.97 -11.79 24.42
N LYS A 87 -10.37 -10.59 24.46
CA LYS A 87 -11.04 -9.35 24.89
C LYS A 87 -11.68 -8.64 23.70
N THR A 88 -12.99 -8.70 23.60
CA THR A 88 -13.75 -8.11 22.47
C THR A 88 -13.84 -6.59 22.50
N ASP A 89 -13.52 -5.94 23.63
CA ASP A 89 -13.75 -4.50 23.82
C ASP A 89 -12.53 -3.62 23.55
N LEU A 90 -11.41 -4.18 23.10
CA LEU A 90 -10.18 -3.39 22.94
C LEU A 90 -10.31 -2.39 21.79
N ILE A 91 -10.66 -2.88 20.62
CA ILE A 91 -10.87 -2.08 19.40
C ILE A 91 -11.96 -2.71 18.54
N ASP A 92 -12.62 -1.91 17.71
CA ASP A 92 -13.55 -2.41 16.72
C ASP A 92 -12.87 -2.70 15.37
N GLY A 93 -11.69 -2.11 15.16
CA GLY A 93 -10.90 -2.35 13.96
C GLY A 93 -9.74 -1.39 13.80
N ILE A 94 -9.14 -1.46 12.62
CA ILE A 94 -8.13 -0.49 12.19
C ILE A 94 -8.59 0.21 10.92
N TYR A 95 -8.02 1.39 10.70
CA TYR A 95 -7.94 1.96 9.35
C TYR A 95 -6.50 2.40 9.06
N ILE A 96 -6.19 2.50 7.78
CA ILE A 96 -4.90 3.00 7.30
C ILE A 96 -5.15 4.42 6.80
N ASP A 97 -4.43 5.38 7.38
CA ASP A 97 -4.58 6.79 7.07
C ASP A 97 -3.85 7.21 5.78
N SER A 98 -3.88 8.52 5.47
CA SER A 98 -3.22 9.07 4.28
C SER A 98 -1.69 9.02 4.33
N ALA A 99 -1.09 8.88 5.53
CA ALA A 99 0.34 8.69 5.75
C ALA A 99 0.75 7.20 5.77
N PHE A 100 -0.19 6.28 5.54
CA PHE A 100 -0.02 4.82 5.66
C PHE A 100 0.25 4.35 7.09
N GLU A 101 -0.16 5.11 8.09
CA GLU A 101 -0.15 4.67 9.48
C GLU A 101 -1.37 3.82 9.80
N VAL A 102 -1.15 2.78 10.61
CA VAL A 102 -2.22 1.88 11.07
C VAL A 102 -2.83 2.45 12.32
N ILE A 103 -4.06 2.94 12.23
CA ILE A 103 -4.79 3.58 13.31
C ILE A 103 -5.87 2.65 13.83
N ALA A 104 -5.80 2.32 15.10
CA ALA A 104 -6.85 1.59 15.78
C ALA A 104 -8.01 2.51 16.18
N TYR A 105 -9.24 2.00 16.09
CA TYR A 105 -10.43 2.80 16.39
C TYR A 105 -11.48 2.03 17.17
N LYS A 106 -12.37 2.80 17.82
CA LYS A 106 -13.67 2.34 18.33
C LYS A 106 -14.79 3.13 17.68
N MET A 107 -15.89 2.44 17.38
CA MET A 107 -17.10 3.10 16.92
C MET A 107 -17.77 3.82 18.08
N GLN A 108 -17.91 5.14 17.99
CA GLN A 108 -18.50 5.96 19.03
C GLN A 108 -19.54 6.90 18.44
N GLU A 109 -20.63 7.10 19.18
CA GLU A 109 -21.63 8.11 18.88
C GLU A 109 -21.12 9.46 19.34
N VAL A 110 -21.01 10.41 18.43
CA VAL A 110 -20.56 11.78 18.70
C VAL A 110 -21.65 12.78 18.28
N ASP A 111 -21.73 13.88 19.00
CA ASP A 111 -22.59 15.01 18.67
C ASP A 111 -21.84 15.93 17.68
N ILE A 112 -22.40 16.07 16.48
CA ILE A 112 -21.78 16.86 15.41
C ILE A 112 -21.60 18.32 15.81
N ALA A 113 -22.63 18.92 16.49
CA ALA A 113 -22.56 20.30 16.93
C ALA A 113 -21.43 20.52 17.97
N HIS A 114 -21.20 19.53 18.83
CA HIS A 114 -20.09 19.57 19.79
C HIS A 114 -18.73 19.57 19.08
N VAL A 115 -18.54 18.69 18.09
CA VAL A 115 -17.30 18.62 17.33
C VAL A 115 -17.03 19.92 16.56
N PHE A 116 -18.05 20.52 15.92
CA PHE A 116 -17.86 21.81 15.26
C PHE A 116 -17.55 22.94 16.23
N LYS A 117 -18.06 22.90 17.46
CA LYS A 117 -17.69 23.85 18.51
C LYS A 117 -16.23 23.67 18.92
N GLU A 118 -15.77 22.45 19.10
CA GLU A 118 -14.34 22.16 19.39
C GLU A 118 -13.43 22.64 18.26
N ILE A 119 -13.83 22.49 16.99
CA ILE A 119 -13.08 23.01 15.84
C ILE A 119 -12.94 24.54 15.93
N GLN A 120 -14.01 25.24 16.32
CA GLN A 120 -13.99 26.70 16.48
C GLN A 120 -13.13 27.15 17.66
N GLU A 121 -13.10 26.38 18.75
CA GLU A 121 -12.41 26.72 19.99
C GLU A 121 -10.92 26.37 19.95
N TYR A 122 -10.58 25.17 19.45
CA TYR A 122 -9.21 24.61 19.49
C TYR A 122 -8.56 24.45 18.09
N GLY A 123 -9.31 24.61 17.03
CA GLY A 123 -8.83 24.45 15.65
C GLY A 123 -9.00 23.04 15.08
N GLU A 124 -8.96 22.95 13.75
CA GLU A 124 -9.13 21.68 13.00
C GLU A 124 -8.05 20.64 13.35
N GLU A 125 -6.79 21.05 13.50
CA GLU A 125 -5.66 20.16 13.77
C GLU A 125 -5.79 19.45 15.12
N TYR A 126 -6.26 20.15 16.14
CA TYR A 126 -6.52 19.58 17.46
C TYR A 126 -7.58 18.48 17.39
N VAL A 127 -8.70 18.76 16.75
CA VAL A 127 -9.80 17.80 16.64
C VAL A 127 -9.38 16.59 15.79
N LEU A 128 -8.71 16.83 14.66
CA LEU A 128 -8.19 15.78 13.79
C LEU A 128 -7.23 14.82 14.53
N THR A 129 -6.37 15.37 15.39
CA THR A 129 -5.43 14.57 16.20
C THR A 129 -6.16 13.68 17.19
N ASN A 130 -7.23 14.18 17.82
CA ASN A 130 -7.96 13.48 18.87
C ASN A 130 -8.94 12.43 18.33
N ILE A 131 -9.72 12.77 17.30
CA ILE A 131 -10.74 11.85 16.78
C ILE A 131 -10.25 10.99 15.60
N GLY A 132 -9.15 11.40 14.95
CA GLY A 132 -8.58 10.74 13.79
C GLY A 132 -9.14 11.22 12.45
N GLU A 133 -8.32 11.04 11.39
CA GLU A 133 -8.60 11.54 10.04
C GLU A 133 -9.93 11.02 9.49
N ARG A 134 -10.24 9.74 9.68
CA ARG A 134 -11.44 9.09 9.13
C ARG A 134 -12.72 9.61 9.78
N ALA A 135 -12.74 9.71 11.11
CA ALA A 135 -13.89 10.25 11.83
C ALA A 135 -14.11 11.72 11.48
N TYR A 136 -13.05 12.52 11.46
CA TYR A 136 -13.09 13.92 11.06
C TYR A 136 -13.70 14.10 9.65
N LYS A 137 -13.25 13.32 8.68
CA LYS A 137 -13.75 13.38 7.32
C LYS A 137 -15.25 13.03 7.23
N ILE A 138 -15.68 11.96 7.91
CA ILE A 138 -17.09 11.55 7.94
C ILE A 138 -17.97 12.68 8.53
N ILE A 139 -17.52 13.32 9.63
CA ILE A 139 -18.25 14.43 10.26
C ILE A 139 -18.30 15.65 9.34
N LYS A 140 -17.18 16.01 8.70
CA LYS A 140 -17.08 17.15 7.79
C LYS A 140 -17.92 16.97 6.52
N ASP A 141 -17.98 15.75 5.99
CA ASP A 141 -18.75 15.40 4.80
C ASP A 141 -20.25 15.17 5.14
N SER A 142 -20.63 15.16 6.43
CA SER A 142 -22.02 14.99 6.82
C SER A 142 -22.85 16.21 6.40
N SER A 143 -24.02 15.95 5.78
CA SER A 143 -24.94 17.01 5.34
C SER A 143 -25.71 17.65 6.50
N PHE A 144 -25.50 17.18 7.73
CA PHE A 144 -26.17 17.64 8.94
C PHE A 144 -25.22 18.51 9.75
N SER A 145 -25.71 19.66 10.20
CA SER A 145 -24.97 20.56 11.08
C SER A 145 -25.20 20.25 12.57
N ASP A 146 -26.19 19.43 12.88
CA ASP A 146 -26.56 18.99 14.22
C ASP A 146 -27.03 17.52 14.22
N GLY A 147 -27.06 16.92 15.40
CA GLY A 147 -27.43 15.53 15.59
C GLY A 147 -26.26 14.64 15.94
N LYS A 148 -26.55 13.35 16.14
CA LYS A 148 -25.57 12.34 16.53
C LYS A 148 -25.22 11.44 15.37
N ILE A 149 -23.94 11.11 15.24
CA ILE A 149 -23.42 10.21 14.23
C ILE A 149 -22.43 9.22 14.86
N THR A 150 -22.46 7.96 14.42
CA THR A 150 -21.48 6.96 14.85
C THR A 150 -20.31 6.94 13.91
N VAL A 151 -19.11 7.21 14.43
CA VAL A 151 -17.88 7.33 13.68
C VAL A 151 -16.73 6.54 14.31
N PRO A 152 -15.70 6.12 13.52
CA PRO A 152 -14.53 5.42 14.04
C PRO A 152 -13.55 6.40 14.72
N ILE A 153 -13.69 6.58 16.02
CA ILE A 153 -12.81 7.44 16.82
C ILE A 153 -11.48 6.73 17.04
N LYS A 154 -10.39 7.42 16.71
CA LYS A 154 -9.02 6.97 17.04
C LYS A 154 -8.91 6.71 18.54
N VAL A 155 -8.30 5.60 18.91
CA VAL A 155 -8.03 5.26 20.30
C VAL A 155 -6.54 5.17 20.54
N GLU A 156 -6.07 5.88 21.59
CA GLU A 156 -4.73 5.66 22.10
C GLU A 156 -4.71 4.32 22.84
N GLN A 157 -3.84 3.43 22.40
CA GLN A 157 -3.85 2.07 22.91
C GLN A 157 -2.65 1.79 23.78
N HIS A 158 -2.94 1.36 25.00
CA HIS A 158 -1.97 0.76 25.89
C HIS A 158 -2.11 -0.77 25.85
N PHE A 159 -1.75 -1.36 24.70
CA PHE A 159 -1.69 -2.82 24.58
C PHE A 159 -0.62 -3.38 25.53
N SER A 160 -0.94 -4.45 26.21
CA SER A 160 0.07 -5.32 26.82
C SER A 160 0.99 -5.91 25.74
N ALA A 161 2.15 -6.40 26.14
CA ALA A 161 3.10 -6.98 25.17
C ALA A 161 2.50 -8.15 24.36
N GLY A 162 1.64 -8.97 24.98
CA GLY A 162 0.92 -10.05 24.29
C GLY A 162 -0.12 -9.50 23.30
N GLU A 163 -0.91 -8.50 23.68
CA GLU A 163 -1.89 -7.87 22.80
C GLU A 163 -1.23 -7.17 21.61
N GLN A 164 -0.06 -6.54 21.80
CA GLN A 164 0.73 -5.98 20.70
C GLN A 164 1.17 -7.06 19.72
N GLN A 165 1.59 -8.21 20.22
CA GLN A 165 1.99 -9.34 19.39
C GLN A 165 0.81 -9.88 18.58
N ILE A 166 -0.36 -10.05 19.21
CA ILE A 166 -1.61 -10.45 18.54
C ILE A 166 -1.99 -9.43 17.46
N PHE A 167 -1.87 -8.14 17.74
CA PHE A 167 -2.13 -7.06 16.78
C PHE A 167 -1.25 -7.20 15.52
N VAL A 168 0.06 -7.36 15.70
CA VAL A 168 1.01 -7.54 14.59
C VAL A 168 0.73 -8.82 13.82
N MET A 169 0.43 -9.93 14.50
CA MET A 169 0.09 -11.20 13.86
C MET A 169 -1.19 -11.08 13.03
N SER A 170 -2.22 -10.42 13.55
CA SER A 170 -3.48 -10.18 12.84
C SER A 170 -3.29 -9.32 11.60
N LEU A 171 -2.46 -8.29 11.69
CA LEU A 171 -2.11 -7.44 10.54
C LEU A 171 -1.36 -8.25 9.49
N TYR A 172 -0.37 -9.04 9.91
CA TYR A 172 0.38 -9.90 9.00
C TYR A 172 -0.53 -10.90 8.29
N GLN A 173 -1.38 -11.61 9.01
CA GLN A 173 -2.34 -12.56 8.42
C GLN A 173 -3.22 -11.87 7.38
N SER A 174 -3.71 -10.67 7.68
CA SER A 174 -4.56 -9.89 6.76
C SER A 174 -3.83 -9.48 5.48
N LEU A 175 -2.55 -9.16 5.58
CA LEU A 175 -1.71 -8.88 4.42
C LEU A 175 -1.44 -10.14 3.58
N THR A 176 -1.29 -11.31 4.23
CA THR A 176 -1.05 -12.57 3.51
C THR A 176 -2.26 -13.06 2.75
N GLU A 177 -3.47 -12.79 3.22
CA GLU A 177 -4.71 -13.14 2.52
C GLU A 177 -4.91 -12.39 1.19
N ILE A 178 -4.31 -11.21 1.06
CA ILE A 178 -4.52 -10.33 -0.10
C ILE A 178 -3.43 -10.52 -1.16
N ARG A 179 -2.27 -10.99 -0.75
CA ARG A 179 -1.15 -11.18 -1.69
C ARG A 179 -1.40 -12.36 -2.63
N THR A 180 -0.87 -12.24 -3.84
CA THR A 180 -0.96 -13.28 -4.89
C THR A 180 0.21 -14.25 -4.90
N SER A 181 1.28 -13.99 -4.13
CA SER A 181 2.48 -14.83 -4.07
C SER A 181 2.66 -15.47 -2.70
N GLU A 182 2.95 -16.77 -2.67
CA GLU A 182 3.26 -17.53 -1.47
C GLU A 182 4.74 -17.33 -1.12
N LEU A 183 5.03 -16.38 -0.24
CA LEU A 183 6.36 -16.23 0.35
C LEU A 183 6.43 -17.03 1.64
N PRO A 184 7.57 -17.68 1.95
CA PRO A 184 7.75 -18.35 3.23
C PRO A 184 7.66 -17.34 4.38
N PHE A 185 7.01 -17.77 5.46
CA PHE A 185 6.89 -16.99 6.68
C PHE A 185 7.76 -17.60 7.78
N VAL A 186 8.68 -16.83 8.32
CA VAL A 186 9.53 -17.24 9.44
C VAL A 186 9.18 -16.41 10.65
N ILE A 187 8.85 -17.05 11.75
CA ILE A 187 8.50 -16.39 13.02
C ILE A 187 9.30 -16.99 14.16
N ASP A 188 9.93 -16.14 14.94
CA ASP A 188 10.72 -16.52 16.10
C ASP A 188 9.97 -16.22 17.40
N THR A 189 9.93 -17.20 18.30
CA THR A 189 9.32 -17.11 19.63
C THR A 189 7.92 -16.46 19.65
N PRO A 190 6.97 -16.96 18.80
CA PRO A 190 5.70 -16.29 18.58
C PRO A 190 4.75 -16.28 19.77
N LEU A 191 4.98 -17.14 20.77
CA LEU A 191 4.06 -17.35 21.89
C LEU A 191 4.68 -17.02 23.28
N ALA A 192 5.90 -16.50 23.32
CA ALA A 192 6.66 -16.29 24.56
C ALA A 192 5.98 -15.35 25.58
N ARG A 193 5.17 -14.38 25.09
CA ARG A 193 4.50 -13.38 25.94
C ARG A 193 2.99 -13.48 25.93
N ILE A 194 2.48 -14.62 25.45
CA ILE A 194 1.07 -14.87 25.22
C ILE A 194 0.57 -15.80 26.32
N ASP A 195 -0.57 -15.48 26.94
CA ASP A 195 -1.23 -16.34 27.91
C ASP A 195 -1.85 -17.59 27.23
N SER A 196 -2.26 -18.54 28.03
CA SER A 196 -2.70 -19.87 27.55
C SER A 196 -3.94 -19.82 26.65
N GLU A 197 -4.85 -18.88 26.88
CA GLU A 197 -6.07 -18.73 26.09
C GLU A 197 -5.78 -18.15 24.71
N HIS A 198 -5.07 -17.03 24.66
CA HIS A 198 -4.63 -16.43 23.40
C HIS A 198 -3.68 -17.36 22.63
N ARG A 199 -2.83 -18.13 23.32
CA ARG A 199 -1.93 -19.11 22.70
C ARG A 199 -2.71 -20.17 21.91
N ARG A 200 -3.80 -20.68 22.47
CA ARG A 200 -4.70 -21.61 21.79
C ARG A 200 -5.31 -20.96 20.53
N ASN A 201 -5.86 -19.76 20.66
CA ASN A 201 -6.44 -19.04 19.54
C ASN A 201 -5.43 -18.83 18.40
N ILE A 202 -4.17 -18.52 18.72
CA ILE A 202 -3.11 -18.35 17.72
C ILE A 202 -2.81 -19.67 17.01
N ILE A 203 -2.71 -20.77 17.75
CA ILE A 203 -2.47 -22.10 17.16
C ILE A 203 -3.62 -22.48 16.22
N ASP A 204 -4.87 -22.31 16.68
CA ASP A 204 -6.08 -22.73 15.95
C ASP A 204 -6.41 -21.82 14.77
N HIS A 205 -6.22 -20.50 14.90
CA HIS A 205 -6.73 -19.51 13.94
C HIS A 205 -5.65 -18.76 13.17
N PHE A 206 -4.40 -18.78 13.64
CA PHE A 206 -3.29 -18.15 12.91
C PHE A 206 -2.44 -19.19 12.19
N PHE A 207 -1.68 -20.01 12.92
CA PHE A 207 -0.75 -20.95 12.27
C PHE A 207 -1.47 -21.98 11.39
N SER A 208 -2.65 -22.44 11.80
CA SER A 208 -3.41 -23.40 11.01
C SER A 208 -3.99 -22.82 9.71
N GLN A 209 -4.06 -21.49 9.56
CA GLN A 209 -4.69 -20.83 8.42
C GLN A 209 -3.71 -20.09 7.50
N LEU A 210 -2.45 -19.94 7.91
CA LEU A 210 -1.47 -19.28 7.07
C LEU A 210 -1.24 -20.03 5.75
N PRO A 211 -1.28 -19.35 4.61
CA PRO A 211 -0.96 -19.96 3.32
C PRO A 211 0.55 -20.10 3.14
N GLY A 212 0.95 -21.11 2.34
CA GLY A 212 2.35 -21.30 1.96
C GLY A 212 3.19 -21.98 3.05
N GLN A 213 4.50 -21.80 2.97
CA GLN A 213 5.46 -22.37 3.91
C GLN A 213 5.56 -21.50 5.16
N VAL A 214 5.38 -22.11 6.34
CA VAL A 214 5.56 -21.46 7.64
C VAL A 214 6.69 -22.15 8.39
N ILE A 215 7.65 -21.38 8.88
CA ILE A 215 8.75 -21.85 9.73
C ILE A 215 8.59 -21.19 11.10
N ILE A 216 8.32 -22.00 12.11
CA ILE A 216 8.15 -21.53 13.49
C ILE A 216 9.39 -21.94 14.28
N LEU A 217 10.09 -20.95 14.83
CA LEU A 217 11.17 -21.16 15.79
C LEU A 217 10.55 -20.99 17.19
N SER A 218 10.50 -22.05 17.95
CA SER A 218 9.85 -22.02 19.28
C SER A 218 10.57 -22.92 20.26
N THR A 219 10.29 -22.72 21.53
CA THR A 219 10.69 -23.61 22.61
C THR A 219 9.57 -24.61 22.95
N ASP A 220 9.89 -25.64 23.68
CA ASP A 220 8.94 -26.63 24.23
C ASP A 220 7.93 -26.02 25.23
N GLU A 221 8.29 -24.88 25.85
CA GLU A 221 7.38 -24.11 26.71
C GLU A 221 6.33 -23.33 25.92
N GLU A 222 6.65 -22.92 24.70
CA GLU A 222 5.74 -22.14 23.86
C GLU A 222 4.71 -23.02 23.14
N ILE A 223 5.17 -24.08 22.49
CA ILE A 223 4.31 -25.05 21.80
C ILE A 223 4.46 -26.39 22.49
N ASN A 224 3.52 -26.69 23.34
CA ASN A 224 3.46 -27.94 24.09
C ASN A 224 2.86 -29.09 23.25
N ASN A 225 2.73 -30.28 23.85
CA ASN A 225 2.17 -31.47 23.20
C ASN A 225 0.77 -31.22 22.61
N GLU A 226 -0.09 -30.45 23.28
CA GLU A 226 -1.44 -30.13 22.77
C GLU A 226 -1.35 -29.26 21.49
N GLY A 227 -0.48 -28.23 21.49
CA GLY A 227 -0.24 -27.38 20.33
C GLY A 227 0.32 -28.17 19.15
N ILE A 228 1.27 -29.06 19.38
CA ILE A 228 1.81 -29.98 18.36
C ILE A 228 0.71 -30.88 17.79
N ALA A 229 -0.17 -31.42 18.64
CA ALA A 229 -1.28 -32.30 18.18
C ALA A 229 -2.23 -31.52 17.23
N VAL A 230 -2.54 -30.26 17.52
CA VAL A 230 -3.38 -29.41 16.66
C VAL A 230 -2.69 -29.10 15.33
N LEU A 231 -1.39 -28.79 15.36
CA LEU A 231 -0.61 -28.45 14.18
C LEU A 231 -0.20 -29.67 13.35
N SER A 232 -0.19 -30.86 13.94
CA SER A 232 0.29 -32.11 13.33
C SER A 232 -0.18 -32.35 11.89
N PRO A 233 -1.46 -32.09 11.51
CA PRO A 233 -1.90 -32.30 10.13
C PRO A 233 -1.22 -31.38 9.10
N LYS A 234 -0.58 -30.30 9.55
CA LYS A 234 0.10 -29.30 8.69
C LYS A 234 1.62 -29.30 8.83
N ILE A 235 2.17 -30.01 9.81
CA ILE A 235 3.61 -30.13 10.02
C ILE A 235 4.20 -31.04 8.95
N SER A 236 5.10 -30.51 8.12
CA SER A 236 5.88 -31.28 7.16
C SER A 236 7.12 -31.89 7.78
N ASP A 237 7.83 -31.13 8.59
CA ASP A 237 9.07 -31.53 9.25
C ASP A 237 9.25 -30.80 10.58
N VAL A 238 9.96 -31.47 11.50
CA VAL A 238 10.35 -30.93 12.79
C VAL A 238 11.85 -31.08 12.96
N TYR A 239 12.48 -30.05 13.51
CA TYR A 239 13.93 -30.03 13.76
C TYR A 239 14.20 -29.53 15.17
N LEU A 240 15.05 -30.27 15.90
CA LEU A 240 15.60 -29.85 17.17
C LEU A 240 16.99 -29.24 16.94
N ILE A 241 17.18 -28.02 17.41
CA ILE A 241 18.44 -27.29 17.33
C ILE A 241 19.02 -27.19 18.73
N GLU A 242 20.21 -27.72 18.95
CA GLU A 242 20.85 -27.77 20.26
C GLU A 242 22.25 -27.17 20.19
N HIS A 243 22.52 -26.26 21.13
CA HIS A 243 23.87 -25.75 21.33
C HIS A 243 24.67 -26.73 22.18
N GLN A 244 25.84 -27.12 21.71
CA GLN A 244 26.75 -28.04 22.39
C GLN A 244 27.76 -27.30 23.26
N GLU A 245 28.30 -27.98 24.28
CA GLU A 245 29.31 -27.39 25.19
C GLU A 245 30.61 -26.95 24.47
N ASP A 246 30.92 -27.56 23.34
CA ASP A 246 32.08 -27.21 22.51
C ASP A 246 31.87 -25.97 21.63
N GLY A 247 30.73 -25.31 21.73
CA GLY A 247 30.34 -24.14 20.96
C GLY A 247 29.77 -24.46 19.57
N THR A 248 29.60 -25.72 19.22
CA THR A 248 28.95 -26.14 17.97
C THR A 248 27.43 -26.21 18.13
N THR A 249 26.71 -26.25 17.02
CA THR A 249 25.26 -26.45 17.01
C THR A 249 24.92 -27.73 16.29
N SER A 250 24.15 -28.63 16.95
CA SER A 250 23.61 -29.84 16.32
C SER A 250 22.16 -29.62 15.89
N VAL A 251 21.76 -30.29 14.81
CA VAL A 251 20.41 -30.27 14.27
C VAL A 251 19.94 -31.70 14.09
N SER A 252 18.84 -32.05 14.78
CA SER A 252 18.21 -33.36 14.69
C SER A 252 16.84 -33.26 14.03
N ARG A 253 16.60 -34.02 12.96
CA ARG A 253 15.32 -34.05 12.25
C ARG A 253 14.35 -35.04 12.88
N GLY A 254 13.05 -34.70 12.90
CA GLY A 254 11.99 -35.55 13.39
C GLY A 254 11.80 -35.52 14.91
N VAL A 255 12.54 -34.66 15.61
CA VAL A 255 12.48 -34.52 17.08
C VAL A 255 12.14 -33.09 17.42
N TYR A 256 11.10 -32.90 18.25
CA TYR A 256 10.76 -31.58 18.80
C TYR A 256 11.08 -31.49 20.29
N PHE A 257 10.77 -32.56 21.05
CA PHE A 257 11.12 -32.69 22.47
C PHE A 257 12.24 -33.70 22.66
N LYS A 258 13.15 -33.43 23.61
CA LYS A 258 14.19 -34.40 24.01
C LYS A 258 13.68 -35.73 24.55
N GLU A 259 12.45 -35.75 25.08
CA GLU A 259 11.88 -36.86 25.85
C GLU A 259 10.87 -37.73 25.08
N VAL A 260 10.62 -37.48 23.81
CA VAL A 260 9.62 -38.26 23.02
C VAL A 260 10.29 -39.27 22.12
N ILE A 261 11.33 -39.93 22.60
CA ILE A 261 11.80 -41.20 22.04
C ILE A 261 11.81 -42.23 23.18
N ALA A 262 10.64 -42.77 23.44
CA ALA A 262 10.52 -44.06 24.12
C ALA A 262 9.52 -44.91 23.33
#